data_ddff0d4c58cfe85360e112f333c56f1a
#
_entry.id   ddff0d4c58cfe85360e112f333c56f1a
#
_cell.length_a   1.000
_cell.length_b   1.000
_cell.length_c   1.000
_cell.angle_alpha   90.00
_cell.angle_beta   90.00
_cell.angle_gamma   90.00
#
_symmetry.space_group_name_H-M   'P 1'
#
loop_
_entity.id
_entity.type
_entity.pdbx_description
1 polymer ?
#
loop_
_entity_poly.entity_id
_entity_poly.type
_entity_poly.pdbx_seq_one_letter_code
_entity_poly.pdbx_strand_id
1 'polypeptide(L)'
;MPLAIRNAHDIKIKTRKTALRRQRATSRTARRASVAAAACALAALAPRAHAQTPSPLGEWQYSAGIPLEKLYQSKRPDFEARLGVGATFEPRYDGSDRYHMMAGPSLDLRYKDILFGSTGEGFGVNVLQGQNWRVSVAAAYDLGRRAHDDPSRLNGMGNINPAPLMKIAGEYVVSKDFPLVLRAAFTRSFGGSNGWTADLGTYMPLPGSNEKFYWFAGPSVTFADSNYMQSWFGVTPQQSVDSGYRQYGASAGLKSAGFGLTMVYFVNKHWFVSADGALKRLLGSAAHSPIIQTKTEGVCDVSINYQF
;
A
#
# COMPACT_ATOMS: atom_id res chain seq x y z
N MET A 1 68.51 -3.85 -25.42
CA MET A 1 67.96 -3.28 -24.16
C MET A 1 66.58 -2.61 -24.34
N PRO A 2 65.58 -3.22 -25.01
CA PRO A 2 64.21 -2.60 -25.11
C PRO A 2 63.10 -3.41 -24.44
N LEU A 3 63.34 -4.64 -23.88
CA LEU A 3 62.28 -5.49 -23.31
C LEU A 3 61.88 -5.13 -21.85
N ALA A 4 62.79 -4.56 -21.06
CA ALA A 4 62.53 -4.25 -19.65
C ALA A 4 61.63 -3.03 -19.43
N ILE A 5 61.61 -2.08 -20.39
CA ILE A 5 60.79 -0.85 -20.27
C ILE A 5 59.33 -1.11 -20.60
N ARG A 6 59.02 -2.06 -21.46
CA ARG A 6 57.62 -2.45 -21.82
C ARG A 6 56.88 -3.11 -20.66
N ASN A 7 57.55 -3.96 -19.91
CA ASN A 7 56.95 -4.67 -18.77
C ASN A 7 56.61 -3.75 -17.57
N ALA A 8 57.42 -2.71 -17.33
CA ALA A 8 57.14 -1.76 -16.26
C ALA A 8 55.93 -0.84 -16.53
N HIS A 9 55.71 -0.51 -17.80
CA HIS A 9 54.56 0.32 -18.20
C HIS A 9 53.22 -0.46 -18.11
N ASP A 10 53.21 -1.72 -18.50
CA ASP A 10 52.02 -2.58 -18.43
C ASP A 10 51.62 -2.93 -16.99
N ILE A 11 52.60 -3.11 -16.10
CA ILE A 11 52.37 -3.33 -14.65
C ILE A 11 51.77 -2.08 -14.01
N LYS A 12 52.23 -0.86 -14.34
CA LYS A 12 51.65 0.40 -13.82
C LYS A 12 50.22 0.65 -14.31
N ILE A 13 49.90 0.27 -15.54
CA ILE A 13 48.55 0.42 -16.08
C ILE A 13 47.58 -0.58 -15.43
N LYS A 14 47.99 -1.83 -15.22
CA LYS A 14 47.17 -2.84 -14.53
C LYS A 14 46.93 -2.47 -13.06
N THR A 15 47.91 -2.02 -12.32
CA THR A 15 47.75 -1.58 -10.91
C THR A 15 46.85 -0.36 -10.81
N ARG A 16 46.96 0.62 -11.71
CA ARG A 16 46.10 1.80 -11.73
C ARG A 16 44.64 1.45 -12.06
N LYS A 17 44.37 0.51 -13.00
CA LYS A 17 42.99 0.04 -13.32
C LYS A 17 42.38 -0.76 -12.16
N THR A 18 43.20 -1.54 -11.42
CA THR A 18 42.74 -2.30 -10.26
C THR A 18 42.43 -1.38 -9.06
N ALA A 19 43.22 -0.34 -8.83
CA ALA A 19 42.97 0.67 -7.80
C ALA A 19 41.70 1.49 -8.08
N LEU A 20 41.50 1.91 -9.32
CA LEU A 20 40.27 2.62 -9.75
C LEU A 20 39.01 1.75 -9.67
N ARG A 21 39.12 0.45 -9.95
CA ARG A 21 38.01 -0.49 -9.75
C ARG A 21 37.67 -0.70 -8.26
N ARG A 22 38.67 -0.80 -7.40
CA ARG A 22 38.46 -0.90 -5.93
C ARG A 22 37.85 0.39 -5.38
N GLN A 23 38.32 1.55 -5.81
CA GLN A 23 37.77 2.84 -5.36
C GLN A 23 36.31 3.06 -5.82
N ARG A 24 35.94 2.61 -7.02
CA ARG A 24 34.56 2.63 -7.50
C ARG A 24 33.65 1.60 -6.78
N ALA A 25 34.19 0.44 -6.39
CA ALA A 25 33.45 -0.55 -5.63
C ALA A 25 33.18 -0.09 -4.19
N THR A 26 34.19 0.51 -3.51
CA THR A 26 34.03 1.04 -2.15
C THR A 26 33.09 2.26 -2.10
N SER A 27 33.09 3.12 -3.13
CA SER A 27 32.17 4.26 -3.19
C SER A 27 30.71 3.83 -3.43
N ARG A 28 30.49 2.74 -4.17
CA ARG A 28 29.15 2.18 -4.38
C ARG A 28 28.60 1.48 -3.12
N THR A 29 29.45 0.76 -2.38
CA THR A 29 29.06 0.13 -1.10
C THR A 29 28.85 1.18 -0.01
N ALA A 30 29.67 2.23 0.07
CA ALA A 30 29.49 3.32 1.01
C ALA A 30 28.19 4.13 0.72
N ARG A 31 27.87 4.39 -0.53
CA ARG A 31 26.58 5.02 -0.90
C ARG A 31 25.37 4.14 -0.57
N ARG A 32 25.47 2.84 -0.76
CA ARG A 32 24.38 1.90 -0.41
C ARG A 32 24.19 1.79 1.10
N ALA A 33 25.27 1.80 1.88
CA ALA A 33 25.21 1.80 3.34
C ALA A 33 24.65 3.11 3.91
N SER A 34 24.96 4.26 3.33
CA SER A 34 24.42 5.56 3.76
C SER A 34 22.94 5.71 3.42
N VAL A 35 22.47 5.17 2.30
CA VAL A 35 21.04 5.17 1.96
C VAL A 35 20.24 4.24 2.88
N ALA A 36 20.78 3.07 3.20
CA ALA A 36 20.14 2.15 4.15
C ALA A 36 20.11 2.73 5.58
N ALA A 37 21.19 3.40 6.01
CA ALA A 37 21.25 4.08 7.30
C ALA A 37 20.30 5.28 7.37
N ALA A 38 20.15 6.05 6.29
CA ALA A 38 19.18 7.14 6.21
C ALA A 38 17.72 6.64 6.23
N ALA A 39 17.42 5.52 5.57
CA ALA A 39 16.10 4.89 5.61
C ALA A 39 15.76 4.36 7.02
N CYS A 40 16.73 3.74 7.71
CA CYS A 40 16.57 3.30 9.10
C CYS A 40 16.43 4.50 10.08
N ALA A 41 17.14 5.59 9.84
CA ALA A 41 17.04 6.82 10.66
C ALA A 41 15.72 7.53 10.45
N LEU A 42 15.18 7.57 9.23
CA LEU A 42 13.84 8.09 8.93
C LEU A 42 12.74 7.23 9.56
N ALA A 43 12.90 5.91 9.59
CA ALA A 43 11.97 5.01 10.29
C ALA A 43 12.03 5.17 11.82
N ALA A 44 13.19 5.53 12.38
CA ALA A 44 13.36 5.76 13.81
C ALA A 44 12.87 7.16 14.27
N LEU A 45 12.81 8.13 13.34
CA LEU A 45 12.33 9.48 13.59
C LEU A 45 10.83 9.66 13.27
N ALA A 46 10.16 8.61 12.76
CA ALA A 46 8.72 8.65 12.61
C ALA A 46 8.11 8.87 14.01
N PRO A 47 7.46 10.02 14.28
CA PRO A 47 6.61 10.14 15.45
C PRO A 47 5.68 8.93 15.41
N ARG A 48 5.36 8.34 16.56
CA ARG A 48 4.48 7.15 16.65
C ARG A 48 3.32 7.33 15.68
N ALA A 49 3.56 6.95 14.43
CA ALA A 49 2.60 7.05 13.37
C ALA A 49 1.49 6.09 13.77
N HIS A 50 0.35 6.63 14.08
CA HIS A 50 -0.88 5.87 14.22
C HIS A 50 -1.31 5.53 12.79
N ALA A 51 -0.62 4.55 12.18
CA ALA A 51 -1.01 4.10 10.88
C ALA A 51 -2.30 3.30 11.05
N GLN A 52 -3.38 3.74 10.47
CA GLN A 52 -4.58 2.94 10.29
C GLN A 52 -4.29 1.88 9.22
N THR A 53 -5.15 0.89 9.15
CA THR A 53 -5.12 -0.12 8.06
C THR A 53 -4.94 0.62 6.73
N PRO A 54 -3.96 0.25 5.91
CA PRO A 54 -3.77 0.89 4.61
C PRO A 54 -5.11 0.95 3.90
N SER A 55 -5.49 2.15 3.43
CA SER A 55 -6.74 2.27 2.70
C SER A 55 -6.69 1.35 1.48
N PRO A 56 -7.81 0.78 1.02
CA PRO A 56 -7.84 0.01 -0.23
C PRO A 56 -7.19 0.75 -1.40
N LEU A 57 -7.11 2.07 -1.34
CA LEU A 57 -6.44 2.92 -2.31
C LEU A 57 -4.92 2.82 -2.27
N GLY A 58 -4.31 2.81 -1.09
CA GLY A 58 -2.88 2.59 -0.95
C GLY A 58 -2.45 1.24 -1.55
N GLU A 59 -3.34 0.26 -1.50
CA GLU A 59 -3.15 -1.04 -2.16
C GLU A 59 -3.25 -0.94 -3.69
N TRP A 60 -4.14 -0.10 -4.21
CA TRP A 60 -4.31 0.07 -5.66
C TRP A 60 -3.10 0.74 -6.30
N GLN A 61 -2.48 1.69 -5.64
CA GLN A 61 -1.27 2.37 -6.10
C GLN A 61 -0.15 1.40 -6.48
N TYR A 62 0.02 0.35 -5.67
CA TYR A 62 1.12 -0.60 -5.81
C TYR A 62 0.76 -1.83 -6.63
N SER A 63 -0.49 -2.22 -6.68
CA SER A 63 -0.93 -3.42 -7.41
C SER A 63 -1.34 -3.15 -8.85
N ALA A 64 -1.90 -1.97 -9.14
CA ALA A 64 -2.42 -1.65 -10.47
C ALA A 64 -1.34 -1.58 -11.54
N GLY A 65 -0.16 -1.06 -11.23
CA GLY A 65 0.92 -0.88 -12.20
C GLY A 65 1.57 -2.17 -12.64
N ILE A 66 1.65 -3.19 -11.78
CA ILE A 66 2.51 -4.35 -12.03
C ILE A 66 1.98 -5.30 -13.09
N PRO A 67 0.72 -5.75 -13.08
CA PRO A 67 0.20 -6.57 -14.15
C PRO A 67 0.20 -5.83 -15.48
N LEU A 68 -0.08 -4.52 -15.49
CA LEU A 68 -0.03 -3.68 -16.69
C LEU A 68 1.39 -3.51 -17.21
N GLU A 69 2.34 -3.15 -16.35
CA GLU A 69 3.76 -3.05 -16.72
C GLU A 69 4.29 -4.37 -17.28
N LYS A 70 3.89 -5.52 -16.72
CA LYS A 70 4.31 -6.83 -17.18
C LYS A 70 3.82 -7.15 -18.59
N LEU A 71 2.66 -6.65 -18.97
CA LEU A 71 2.14 -6.80 -20.34
C LEU A 71 2.94 -5.98 -21.36
N TYR A 72 3.47 -4.82 -20.96
CA TYR A 72 4.16 -3.90 -21.86
C TYR A 72 5.69 -4.02 -21.83
N GLN A 73 6.25 -4.48 -20.70
CA GLN A 73 7.69 -4.64 -20.48
C GLN A 73 8.06 -6.11 -20.26
N SER A 74 8.68 -6.73 -21.27
CA SER A 74 9.08 -8.14 -21.21
C SER A 74 10.30 -8.43 -20.33
N LYS A 75 11.10 -7.41 -19.97
CA LYS A 75 12.28 -7.55 -19.09
C LYS A 75 12.23 -6.49 -18.02
N ARG A 76 12.07 -6.95 -16.77
CA ARG A 76 12.17 -6.10 -15.55
C ARG A 76 13.53 -6.28 -14.90
N PRO A 77 14.00 -5.25 -14.16
CA PRO A 77 15.15 -5.43 -13.30
C PRO A 77 14.84 -6.47 -12.21
N ASP A 78 15.86 -7.26 -11.85
CA ASP A 78 15.73 -8.27 -10.77
C ASP A 78 15.37 -7.64 -9.40
N PHE A 79 15.67 -6.38 -9.22
CA PHE A 79 15.39 -5.64 -7.99
C PHE A 79 14.89 -4.24 -8.33
N GLU A 80 13.73 -3.90 -7.80
CA GLU A 80 13.13 -2.57 -7.86
C GLU A 80 12.93 -2.05 -6.45
N ALA A 81 13.28 -0.79 -6.21
CA ALA A 81 13.06 -0.11 -4.95
C ALA A 81 12.51 1.29 -5.20
N ARG A 82 11.43 1.60 -4.53
CA ARG A 82 10.82 2.92 -4.52
C ARG A 82 10.70 3.37 -3.06
N LEU A 83 11.22 4.53 -2.77
CA LEU A 83 11.22 5.11 -1.42
C LEU A 83 10.68 6.51 -1.49
N GLY A 84 9.82 6.88 -0.56
CA GLY A 84 9.21 8.19 -0.56
C GLY A 84 8.59 8.55 0.78
N VAL A 85 7.85 9.64 0.74
CA VAL A 85 7.01 10.10 1.83
C VAL A 85 5.64 10.44 1.26
N GLY A 86 4.61 10.15 2.02
CA GLY A 86 3.23 10.42 1.65
C GLY A 86 2.45 11.05 2.79
N ALA A 87 1.32 11.63 2.44
CA ALA A 87 0.33 12.13 3.36
C ALA A 87 -1.05 11.67 2.93
N THR A 88 -1.79 11.09 3.87
CA THR A 88 -3.16 10.60 3.69
C THR A 88 -4.11 11.49 4.45
N PHE A 89 -5.19 11.90 3.81
CA PHE A 89 -6.32 12.58 4.41
C PHE A 89 -7.52 11.65 4.38
N GLU A 90 -7.97 11.21 5.56
CA GLU A 90 -9.00 10.19 5.70
C GLU A 90 -9.91 10.43 6.91
N PRO A 91 -11.11 9.80 6.96
CA PRO A 91 -11.94 9.83 8.15
C PRO A 91 -11.24 9.21 9.34
N ARG A 92 -11.49 9.70 10.56
CA ARG A 92 -10.89 9.16 11.79
C ARG A 92 -11.24 7.70 12.06
N TYR A 93 -12.38 7.24 11.55
CA TYR A 93 -12.81 5.83 11.49
C TYR A 93 -13.87 5.70 10.39
N ASP A 94 -14.13 4.49 9.91
CA ASP A 94 -15.14 4.23 8.88
C ASP A 94 -16.51 4.80 9.32
N GLY A 95 -17.00 5.79 8.58
CA GLY A 95 -18.27 6.48 8.86
C GLY A 95 -18.16 7.72 9.76
N SER A 96 -16.96 8.17 10.08
CA SER A 96 -16.74 9.45 10.78
C SER A 96 -17.01 10.64 9.85
N ASP A 97 -17.63 11.68 10.39
CA ASP A 97 -17.76 13.00 9.76
C ASP A 97 -16.51 13.88 9.96
N ARG A 98 -15.53 13.39 10.73
CA ARG A 98 -14.28 14.08 11.05
C ARG A 98 -13.12 13.42 10.36
N TYR A 99 -12.24 14.26 9.85
CA TYR A 99 -11.06 13.84 9.10
C TYR A 99 -9.79 14.14 9.87
N HIS A 100 -8.74 13.44 9.52
CA HIS A 100 -7.38 13.74 9.97
C HIS A 100 -6.39 13.54 8.81
N MET A 101 -5.24 14.13 8.96
CA MET A 101 -4.13 13.95 8.03
C MET A 101 -3.03 13.17 8.74
N MET A 102 -2.52 12.16 8.08
CA MET A 102 -1.37 11.38 8.52
C MET A 102 -0.28 11.46 7.48
N ALA A 103 0.97 11.55 7.92
CA ALA A 103 2.13 11.47 7.05
C ALA A 103 2.98 10.27 7.44
N GLY A 104 3.56 9.61 6.46
CA GLY A 104 4.36 8.42 6.69
C GLY A 104 5.31 8.09 5.54
N PRO A 105 6.19 7.11 5.73
CA PRO A 105 7.05 6.61 4.67
C PRO A 105 6.22 5.86 3.61
N SER A 106 6.57 6.07 2.36
CA SER A 106 6.13 5.27 1.23
C SER A 106 7.26 4.33 0.83
N LEU A 107 7.02 3.04 0.87
CA LEU A 107 8.00 2.00 0.56
C LEU A 107 7.39 1.01 -0.41
N ASP A 108 8.11 0.69 -1.49
CA ASP A 108 7.79 -0.42 -2.39
C ASP A 108 9.10 -1.09 -2.82
N LEU A 109 9.28 -2.33 -2.43
CA LEU A 109 10.42 -3.16 -2.72
C LEU A 109 9.96 -4.41 -3.45
N ARG A 110 10.66 -4.78 -4.53
CA ARG A 110 10.34 -5.95 -5.32
C ARG A 110 11.60 -6.68 -5.73
N TYR A 111 11.56 -8.00 -5.64
CA TYR A 111 12.66 -8.86 -6.03
C TYR A 111 12.18 -9.97 -6.97
N LYS A 112 12.68 -9.96 -8.20
CA LYS A 112 12.39 -10.93 -9.29
C LYS A 112 10.90 -11.14 -9.56
N ASP A 113 10.07 -10.14 -9.27
CA ASP A 113 8.61 -10.26 -9.34
C ASP A 113 8.03 -11.43 -8.49
N ILE A 114 8.84 -11.96 -7.57
CA ILE A 114 8.45 -13.05 -6.66
C ILE A 114 8.18 -12.49 -5.27
N LEU A 115 9.12 -11.72 -4.71
CA LEU A 115 8.98 -11.14 -3.38
C LEU A 115 8.64 -9.67 -3.50
N PHE A 116 7.76 -9.20 -2.63
CA PHE A 116 7.45 -7.79 -2.50
C PHE A 116 7.31 -7.38 -1.04
N GLY A 117 7.53 -6.10 -0.79
CA GLY A 117 7.28 -5.47 0.50
C GLY A 117 6.90 -4.02 0.28
N SER A 118 5.69 -3.64 0.69
CA SER A 118 5.21 -2.27 0.55
C SER A 118 4.41 -1.81 1.76
N THR A 119 4.33 -0.50 1.94
CA THR A 119 3.49 0.09 2.98
C THR A 119 2.01 -0.18 2.79
N GLY A 120 1.54 -0.41 1.54
CA GLY A 120 0.14 -0.69 1.23
C GLY A 120 -0.22 -2.18 1.26
N GLU A 121 0.65 -3.04 0.72
CA GLU A 121 0.34 -4.47 0.58
C GLU A 121 0.92 -5.33 1.72
N GLY A 122 1.89 -4.82 2.49
CA GLY A 122 2.66 -5.59 3.46
C GLY A 122 3.82 -6.33 2.82
N PHE A 123 4.26 -7.43 3.43
CA PHE A 123 5.33 -8.30 2.91
C PHE A 123 4.74 -9.59 2.35
N GLY A 124 5.07 -9.93 1.12
CA GLY A 124 4.45 -11.05 0.46
C GLY A 124 5.24 -11.68 -0.66
N VAL A 125 4.63 -12.71 -1.22
CA VAL A 125 5.15 -13.46 -2.36
C VAL A 125 4.08 -13.60 -3.43
N ASN A 126 4.48 -13.50 -4.68
CA ASN A 126 3.67 -13.89 -5.82
C ASN A 126 3.80 -15.41 -6.00
N VAL A 127 2.85 -16.16 -5.45
CA VAL A 127 2.89 -17.64 -5.42
C VAL A 127 2.61 -18.26 -6.77
N LEU A 128 1.78 -17.61 -7.56
CA LEU A 128 1.43 -18.01 -8.91
C LEU A 128 1.39 -16.78 -9.81
N GLN A 129 1.91 -16.90 -11.03
CA GLN A 129 1.91 -15.80 -11.98
C GLN A 129 1.96 -16.27 -13.42
N GLY A 130 1.27 -15.56 -14.28
CA GLY A 130 1.29 -15.71 -15.73
C GLY A 130 1.67 -14.39 -16.42
N GLN A 131 1.42 -14.31 -17.71
CA GLN A 131 1.72 -13.12 -18.48
C GLN A 131 0.82 -11.93 -18.10
N ASN A 132 -0.45 -12.20 -17.81
CA ASN A 132 -1.47 -11.19 -17.55
C ASN A 132 -2.23 -11.41 -16.23
N TRP A 133 -1.75 -12.27 -15.35
CA TRP A 133 -2.35 -12.55 -14.06
C TRP A 133 -1.29 -12.90 -13.00
N ARG A 134 -1.64 -12.71 -11.75
CA ARG A 134 -0.86 -13.16 -10.61
C ARG A 134 -1.76 -13.48 -9.43
N VAL A 135 -1.27 -14.33 -8.55
CA VAL A 135 -1.83 -14.59 -7.22
C VAL A 135 -0.73 -14.37 -6.20
N SER A 136 -1.02 -13.58 -5.18
CA SER A 136 -0.09 -13.24 -4.11
C SER A 136 -0.62 -13.63 -2.75
N VAL A 137 0.30 -13.89 -1.82
CA VAL A 137 0.03 -14.06 -0.40
C VAL A 137 0.93 -13.09 0.36
N ALA A 138 0.36 -12.32 1.27
CA ALA A 138 1.09 -11.33 2.05
C ALA A 138 0.73 -11.39 3.53
N ALA A 139 1.69 -11.02 4.37
CA ALA A 139 1.51 -10.67 5.76
C ALA A 139 1.50 -9.14 5.89
N ALA A 140 0.50 -8.62 6.58
CA ALA A 140 0.33 -7.20 6.85
C ALA A 140 -0.06 -7.01 8.32
N TYR A 141 -0.41 -5.80 8.70
CA TYR A 141 -0.77 -5.49 10.07
C TYR A 141 -1.95 -4.52 10.09
N ASP A 142 -3.01 -4.89 10.81
CA ASP A 142 -4.14 -4.02 11.11
C ASP A 142 -3.81 -3.20 12.36
N LEU A 143 -3.98 -1.91 12.29
CA LEU A 143 -3.69 -1.02 13.41
C LEU A 143 -4.89 -0.80 14.33
N GLY A 144 -6.02 -1.36 13.93
CA GLY A 144 -7.25 -1.31 14.69
C GLY A 144 -7.88 0.09 14.74
N ARG A 145 -8.71 0.33 15.76
CA ARG A 145 -9.38 1.61 16.04
C ARG A 145 -9.24 1.93 17.51
N ARG A 146 -8.86 3.12 17.85
CA ARG A 146 -8.74 3.57 19.24
C ARG A 146 -9.86 4.56 19.57
N ALA A 147 -10.46 4.40 20.74
CA ALA A 147 -11.51 5.32 21.21
C ALA A 147 -11.01 6.77 21.35
N HIS A 148 -9.72 6.97 21.64
CA HIS A 148 -9.14 8.30 21.78
C HIS A 148 -8.88 9.01 20.42
N ASP A 149 -8.97 8.31 19.29
CA ASP A 149 -8.81 8.93 17.98
C ASP A 149 -9.98 9.88 17.67
N ASP A 150 -11.18 9.58 18.23
CA ASP A 150 -12.32 10.51 18.25
C ASP A 150 -13.08 10.40 19.58
N PRO A 151 -12.60 11.05 20.66
CA PRO A 151 -13.22 10.95 21.98
C PRO A 151 -14.68 11.42 22.03
N SER A 152 -15.08 12.30 21.11
CA SER A 152 -16.45 12.80 21.05
C SER A 152 -17.45 11.79 20.47
N ARG A 153 -16.98 10.78 19.75
CA ARG A 153 -17.82 9.78 19.06
C ARG A 153 -17.55 8.35 19.53
N LEU A 154 -16.34 8.05 19.96
CA LEU A 154 -15.92 6.69 20.31
C LEU A 154 -15.72 6.49 21.84
N ASN A 155 -16.00 7.50 22.67
CA ASN A 155 -15.95 7.33 24.11
C ASN A 155 -16.91 6.21 24.55
N GLY A 156 -16.43 5.29 25.39
CA GLY A 156 -17.20 4.13 25.83
C GLY A 156 -17.28 2.97 24.82
N MET A 157 -16.81 3.16 23.58
CA MET A 157 -16.82 2.09 22.57
C MET A 157 -15.64 1.09 22.68
N GLY A 158 -14.62 1.44 23.46
CA GLY A 158 -13.41 0.63 23.59
C GLY A 158 -12.55 0.65 22.33
N ASN A 159 -11.46 -0.11 22.37
CA ASN A 159 -10.49 -0.19 21.28
C ASN A 159 -10.66 -1.49 20.49
N ILE A 160 -10.41 -1.43 19.19
CA ILE A 160 -10.09 -2.60 18.38
C ILE A 160 -8.57 -2.68 18.36
N ASN A 161 -8.01 -3.72 18.98
CA ASN A 161 -6.55 -3.82 19.11
C ASN A 161 -5.88 -4.09 17.77
N PRO A 162 -4.65 -3.61 17.59
CA PRO A 162 -3.84 -3.96 16.43
C PRO A 162 -3.63 -5.47 16.31
N ALA A 163 -3.56 -5.99 15.08
CA ALA A 163 -3.43 -7.41 14.86
C ALA A 163 -2.72 -7.74 13.53
N PRO A 164 -2.01 -8.89 13.45
CA PRO A 164 -1.46 -9.37 12.18
C PRO A 164 -2.58 -9.76 11.21
N LEU A 165 -2.34 -9.49 9.93
CA LEU A 165 -3.22 -9.84 8.83
C LEU A 165 -2.53 -10.83 7.89
N MET A 166 -3.29 -11.74 7.31
CA MET A 166 -2.94 -12.48 6.11
C MET A 166 -3.84 -12.02 4.97
N LYS A 167 -3.23 -11.72 3.83
CA LYS A 167 -3.91 -11.31 2.62
C LYS A 167 -3.60 -12.28 1.49
N ILE A 168 -4.62 -12.67 0.74
CA ILE A 168 -4.50 -13.41 -0.52
C ILE A 168 -5.13 -12.52 -1.58
N ALA A 169 -4.39 -12.20 -2.64
CA ALA A 169 -4.91 -11.37 -3.72
C ALA A 169 -4.66 -12.00 -5.08
N GLY A 170 -5.65 -11.91 -5.95
CA GLY A 170 -5.56 -12.30 -7.35
C GLY A 170 -5.82 -11.11 -8.25
N GLU A 171 -5.04 -10.96 -9.31
CA GLU A 171 -5.17 -9.90 -10.30
C GLU A 171 -5.10 -10.50 -11.71
N TYR A 172 -5.93 -9.97 -12.59
CA TYR A 172 -6.02 -10.39 -13.96
C TYR A 172 -6.21 -9.20 -14.89
N VAL A 173 -5.37 -9.06 -15.90
CA VAL A 173 -5.50 -8.04 -16.95
C VAL A 173 -6.14 -8.70 -18.17
N VAL A 174 -7.24 -8.16 -18.65
CA VAL A 174 -8.04 -8.76 -19.73
C VAL A 174 -7.22 -8.88 -21.01
N SER A 175 -6.65 -7.78 -21.51
CA SER A 175 -5.75 -7.81 -22.69
C SER A 175 -4.92 -6.53 -22.77
N LYS A 176 -3.97 -6.48 -23.71
CA LYS A 176 -3.22 -5.25 -24.03
C LYS A 176 -4.08 -4.18 -24.67
N ASP A 177 -5.01 -4.59 -25.52
CA ASP A 177 -5.88 -3.67 -26.25
C ASP A 177 -7.03 -3.15 -25.38
N PHE A 178 -7.39 -3.93 -24.37
CA PHE A 178 -8.37 -3.55 -23.34
C PHE A 178 -7.79 -3.84 -21.95
N PRO A 179 -6.97 -2.94 -21.41
CA PRO A 179 -6.18 -3.18 -20.20
C PRO A 179 -7.01 -3.03 -18.90
N LEU A 180 -8.20 -3.61 -18.89
CA LEU A 180 -9.04 -3.70 -17.69
C LEU A 180 -8.40 -4.69 -16.72
N VAL A 181 -8.12 -4.23 -15.53
CA VAL A 181 -7.62 -5.05 -14.43
C VAL A 181 -8.78 -5.47 -13.53
N LEU A 182 -8.91 -6.76 -13.31
CA LEU A 182 -9.80 -7.35 -12.33
C LEU A 182 -8.99 -7.74 -11.11
N ARG A 183 -9.44 -7.35 -9.93
CA ARG A 183 -8.78 -7.69 -8.66
C ARG A 183 -9.78 -8.30 -7.69
N ALA A 184 -9.34 -9.37 -7.02
CA ALA A 184 -10.01 -9.96 -5.87
C ALA A 184 -9.00 -10.10 -4.74
N ALA A 185 -9.33 -9.67 -3.53
CA ALA A 185 -8.49 -9.82 -2.36
C ALA A 185 -9.31 -10.37 -1.17
N PHE A 186 -8.71 -11.26 -0.42
CA PHE A 186 -9.24 -11.79 0.82
C PHE A 186 -8.26 -11.49 1.94
N THR A 187 -8.75 -10.85 3.00
CA THR A 187 -7.93 -10.47 4.15
C THR A 187 -8.51 -11.07 5.43
N ARG A 188 -7.67 -11.74 6.22
CA ARG A 188 -8.01 -12.33 7.51
C ARG A 188 -7.20 -11.67 8.63
N SER A 189 -7.86 -11.19 9.67
CA SER A 189 -7.25 -10.68 10.90
C SER A 189 -7.11 -11.78 11.94
N PHE A 190 -5.94 -11.88 12.58
CA PHE A 190 -5.65 -12.86 13.67
C PHE A 190 -5.59 -12.14 15.01
N GLY A 191 -6.66 -11.51 15.40
CA GLY A 191 -6.83 -10.66 16.56
C GLY A 191 -7.58 -9.40 16.19
N GLY A 192 -7.62 -8.40 17.06
CA GLY A 192 -8.37 -7.16 16.82
C GLY A 192 -9.84 -7.46 16.53
N SER A 193 -10.26 -7.31 15.29
CA SER A 193 -11.61 -7.70 14.84
C SER A 193 -11.82 -9.23 14.78
N ASN A 194 -10.75 -9.98 14.64
CA ASN A 194 -10.77 -11.43 14.39
C ASN A 194 -11.76 -11.83 13.27
N GLY A 195 -11.85 -10.98 12.28
CA GLY A 195 -12.77 -11.10 11.14
C GLY A 195 -12.05 -11.25 9.81
N TRP A 196 -12.81 -11.31 8.74
CA TRP A 196 -12.26 -11.24 7.37
C TRP A 196 -13.03 -10.26 6.52
N THR A 197 -12.34 -9.76 5.48
CA THR A 197 -12.94 -8.99 4.39
C THR A 197 -12.62 -9.63 3.04
N ALA A 198 -13.49 -9.41 2.07
CA ALA A 198 -13.27 -9.76 0.68
C ALA A 198 -13.55 -8.53 -0.18
N ASP A 199 -12.54 -8.12 -0.94
CA ASP A 199 -12.59 -6.95 -1.80
C ASP A 199 -12.59 -7.39 -3.26
N LEU A 200 -13.51 -6.84 -4.04
CA LEU A 200 -13.56 -7.01 -5.48
C LEU A 200 -13.46 -5.61 -6.12
N GLY A 201 -12.57 -5.47 -7.08
CA GLY A 201 -12.38 -4.20 -7.76
C GLY A 201 -12.03 -4.41 -9.22
N THR A 202 -12.34 -3.39 -10.02
CA THR A 202 -11.88 -3.29 -11.39
C THR A 202 -11.32 -1.90 -11.60
N TYR A 203 -10.27 -1.79 -12.40
CA TYR A 203 -9.73 -0.50 -12.79
C TYR A 203 -9.11 -0.57 -14.18
N MET A 204 -9.03 0.56 -14.82
CA MET A 204 -8.56 0.69 -16.19
C MET A 204 -7.79 2.00 -16.35
N PRO A 205 -6.67 2.03 -17.11
CA PRO A 205 -6.04 3.26 -17.52
C PRO A 205 -7.04 4.16 -18.27
N LEU A 206 -6.99 5.44 -17.98
CA LEU A 206 -7.85 6.42 -18.61
C LEU A 206 -7.18 7.07 -19.82
N PRO A 207 -7.94 7.62 -20.78
CA PRO A 207 -7.43 8.33 -21.94
C PRO A 207 -6.46 9.46 -21.57
N GLY A 208 -5.41 9.66 -22.37
CA GLY A 208 -4.36 10.66 -22.09
C GLY A 208 -3.20 10.15 -21.26
N SER A 209 -3.24 8.89 -20.81
CA SER A 209 -2.10 8.24 -20.18
C SER A 209 -0.91 8.14 -21.15
N ASN A 210 0.30 8.46 -20.65
CA ASN A 210 1.56 8.38 -21.39
C ASN A 210 2.73 8.05 -20.44
N GLU A 211 3.96 7.95 -20.94
CA GLU A 211 5.14 7.58 -20.14
C GLU A 211 5.45 8.53 -18.96
N LYS A 212 5.01 9.79 -19.02
CA LYS A 212 5.20 10.77 -17.94
C LYS A 212 4.03 10.90 -17.00
N PHE A 213 2.83 10.67 -17.51
CA PHE A 213 1.61 10.81 -16.75
C PHE A 213 0.68 9.66 -17.08
N TYR A 214 0.30 8.89 -16.11
CA TYR A 214 -0.76 7.93 -16.27
C TYR A 214 -1.72 7.96 -15.09
N TRP A 215 -2.96 7.67 -15.37
CA TRP A 215 -4.02 7.64 -14.42
C TRP A 215 -4.97 6.49 -14.73
N PHE A 216 -5.56 5.97 -13.69
CA PHE A 216 -6.50 4.88 -13.80
C PHE A 216 -7.58 5.00 -12.73
N ALA A 217 -8.76 4.48 -13.03
CA ALA A 217 -9.90 4.57 -12.14
C ALA A 217 -10.76 3.31 -12.23
N GLY A 218 -11.56 3.10 -11.20
CA GLY A 218 -12.54 2.04 -11.22
C GLY A 218 -13.32 1.84 -9.94
N PRO A 219 -14.41 1.07 -10.01
CA PRO A 219 -15.25 0.72 -8.88
C PRO A 219 -14.67 -0.43 -8.06
N SER A 220 -15.10 -0.47 -6.79
CA SER A 220 -14.82 -1.57 -5.87
C SER A 220 -15.99 -1.84 -4.93
N VAL A 221 -16.03 -3.05 -4.42
CA VAL A 221 -16.97 -3.47 -3.37
C VAL A 221 -16.23 -4.29 -2.33
N THR A 222 -16.60 -4.11 -1.06
CA THR A 222 -16.05 -4.84 0.08
C THR A 222 -17.15 -5.59 0.80
N PHE A 223 -16.94 -6.89 1.00
CA PHE A 223 -17.72 -7.75 1.88
C PHE A 223 -16.96 -8.01 3.18
N ALA A 224 -17.69 -8.23 4.26
CA ALA A 224 -17.07 -8.55 5.55
C ALA A 224 -17.92 -9.59 6.32
N ASP A 225 -17.25 -10.38 7.16
CA ASP A 225 -17.93 -11.34 8.03
C ASP A 225 -18.55 -10.66 9.27
N SER A 226 -19.28 -11.45 10.05
CA SER A 226 -19.93 -10.96 11.25
C SER A 226 -18.96 -10.50 12.32
N ASN A 227 -17.78 -11.14 12.45
CA ASN A 227 -16.78 -10.73 13.44
C ASN A 227 -16.20 -9.36 13.11
N TYR A 228 -15.82 -9.15 11.86
CA TYR A 228 -15.37 -7.84 11.38
C TYR A 228 -16.45 -6.80 11.58
N MET A 229 -17.67 -7.08 11.08
CA MET A 229 -18.79 -6.14 11.14
C MET A 229 -19.17 -5.79 12.58
N GLN A 230 -19.23 -6.78 13.48
CA GLN A 230 -19.53 -6.56 14.89
C GLN A 230 -18.44 -5.72 15.59
N SER A 231 -17.18 -5.98 15.30
CA SER A 231 -16.06 -5.25 15.91
C SER A 231 -16.00 -3.78 15.47
N TRP A 232 -16.23 -3.52 14.19
CA TRP A 232 -16.10 -2.17 13.62
C TRP A 232 -17.38 -1.34 13.73
N PHE A 233 -18.55 -1.97 13.66
CA PHE A 233 -19.84 -1.29 13.53
C PHE A 233 -20.87 -1.71 14.60
N GLY A 234 -20.61 -2.74 15.37
CA GLY A 234 -21.48 -3.19 16.45
C GLY A 234 -21.40 -2.30 17.69
N VAL A 235 -22.46 -2.40 18.52
CA VAL A 235 -22.51 -1.81 19.86
C VAL A 235 -23.01 -2.88 20.83
N THR A 236 -22.12 -3.40 21.67
CA THR A 236 -22.45 -4.41 22.69
C THR A 236 -23.30 -3.80 23.80
N PRO A 237 -23.95 -4.61 24.66
CA PRO A 237 -24.69 -4.10 25.83
C PRO A 237 -23.82 -3.20 26.72
N GLN A 238 -22.59 -3.61 26.99
CA GLN A 238 -21.66 -2.81 27.81
C GLN A 238 -21.30 -1.48 27.15
N GLN A 239 -20.95 -1.52 25.86
CA GLN A 239 -20.66 -0.31 25.08
C GLN A 239 -21.87 0.63 25.00
N SER A 240 -23.08 0.09 24.97
CA SER A 240 -24.32 0.89 25.00
C SER A 240 -24.46 1.69 26.31
N VAL A 241 -24.13 1.06 27.44
CA VAL A 241 -24.14 1.73 28.75
C VAL A 241 -23.05 2.79 28.81
N ASP A 242 -21.83 2.48 28.37
CA ASP A 242 -20.66 3.31 28.52
C ASP A 242 -20.65 4.51 27.54
N SER A 243 -21.21 4.34 26.33
CA SER A 243 -21.19 5.34 25.26
C SER A 243 -22.51 6.11 25.08
N GLY A 244 -23.63 5.56 25.56
CA GLY A 244 -24.97 6.09 25.32
C GLY A 244 -25.56 5.73 23.94
N TYR A 245 -24.82 5.03 23.07
CA TYR A 245 -25.37 4.54 21.81
C TYR A 245 -26.34 3.38 22.04
N ARG A 246 -27.38 3.23 21.23
CA ARG A 246 -28.25 2.05 21.27
C ARG A 246 -27.48 0.80 20.93
N GLN A 247 -27.85 -0.33 21.55
CA GLN A 247 -27.31 -1.63 21.18
C GLN A 247 -27.52 -1.92 19.70
N TYR A 248 -26.52 -2.51 19.07
CA TYR A 248 -26.56 -2.80 17.64
C TYR A 248 -25.75 -4.05 17.29
N GLY A 249 -26.40 -5.05 16.71
CA GLY A 249 -25.76 -6.23 16.14
C GLY A 249 -25.48 -6.00 14.66
N ALA A 250 -24.21 -5.90 14.30
CA ALA A 250 -23.82 -5.76 12.92
C ALA A 250 -23.61 -7.14 12.27
N SER A 251 -24.32 -7.42 11.18
CA SER A 251 -24.29 -8.71 10.47
C SER A 251 -23.33 -8.70 9.29
N ALA A 252 -22.84 -9.89 8.93
CA ALA A 252 -22.05 -10.11 7.72
C ALA A 252 -22.77 -9.66 6.45
N GLY A 253 -22.01 -9.29 5.44
CA GLY A 253 -22.55 -8.93 4.13
C GLY A 253 -21.73 -7.84 3.42
N LEU A 254 -22.36 -7.14 2.51
CA LEU A 254 -21.76 -6.02 1.77
C LEU A 254 -21.51 -4.85 2.73
N LYS A 255 -20.22 -4.55 2.98
CA LYS A 255 -19.78 -3.46 3.86
C LYS A 255 -19.84 -2.12 3.16
N SER A 256 -19.30 -2.05 1.96
CA SER A 256 -19.16 -0.79 1.22
C SER A 256 -19.03 -0.99 -0.28
N ALA A 257 -19.32 0.06 -1.02
CA ALA A 257 -18.96 0.21 -2.43
C ALA A 257 -18.26 1.55 -2.63
N GLY A 258 -17.33 1.61 -3.57
CA GLY A 258 -16.56 2.81 -3.82
C GLY A 258 -16.12 2.94 -5.27
N PHE A 259 -15.53 4.10 -5.55
CA PHE A 259 -14.89 4.40 -6.81
C PHE A 259 -13.58 5.13 -6.51
N GLY A 260 -12.49 4.65 -7.08
CA GLY A 260 -11.16 5.19 -6.88
C GLY A 260 -10.55 5.74 -8.15
N LEU A 261 -9.64 6.69 -7.99
CA LEU A 261 -8.83 7.30 -9.01
C LEU A 261 -7.40 7.39 -8.52
N THR A 262 -6.45 6.93 -9.32
CA THR A 262 -5.01 7.06 -9.08
C THR A 262 -4.36 7.82 -10.22
N MET A 263 -3.46 8.73 -9.88
CA MET A 263 -2.64 9.50 -10.81
C MET A 263 -1.17 9.36 -10.45
N VAL A 264 -0.32 9.15 -11.45
CA VAL A 264 1.14 9.09 -11.28
C VAL A 264 1.79 10.00 -12.31
N TYR A 265 2.66 10.91 -11.83
CA TYR A 265 3.40 11.85 -12.66
C TYR A 265 4.91 11.68 -12.45
N PHE A 266 5.62 11.31 -13.49
CA PHE A 266 7.09 11.21 -13.49
C PHE A 266 7.71 12.58 -13.79
N VAL A 267 8.32 13.18 -12.78
CA VAL A 267 9.11 14.40 -12.91
C VAL A 267 10.35 14.12 -13.75
N ASN A 268 10.99 12.98 -13.51
CA ASN A 268 12.13 12.47 -14.28
C ASN A 268 12.24 10.95 -14.10
N LYS A 269 13.33 10.32 -14.57
CA LYS A 269 13.54 8.86 -14.51
C LYS A 269 13.57 8.27 -13.08
N HIS A 270 13.76 9.10 -12.07
CA HIS A 270 13.91 8.67 -10.68
C HIS A 270 12.81 9.21 -9.77
N TRP A 271 12.32 10.43 -10.02
CA TRP A 271 11.33 11.07 -9.17
C TRP A 271 9.94 11.04 -9.78
N PHE A 272 8.99 10.62 -9.00
CA PHE A 272 7.57 10.68 -9.36
C PHE A 272 6.71 11.10 -8.17
N VAL A 273 5.56 11.66 -8.50
CA VAL A 273 4.49 12.01 -7.56
C VAL A 273 3.30 11.12 -7.88
N SER A 274 2.68 10.56 -6.87
CA SER A 274 1.40 9.89 -7.01
C SER A 274 0.34 10.57 -6.16
N ALA A 275 -0.88 10.56 -6.65
CA ALA A 275 -2.04 11.05 -5.96
C ALA A 275 -3.19 10.05 -6.14
N ASP A 276 -3.80 9.67 -5.06
CA ASP A 276 -4.92 8.73 -5.01
C ASP A 276 -6.12 9.37 -4.35
N GLY A 277 -7.29 9.10 -4.88
CA GLY A 277 -8.54 9.55 -4.30
C GLY A 277 -9.61 8.47 -4.40
N ALA A 278 -10.44 8.29 -3.37
CA ALA A 278 -11.64 7.47 -3.46
C ALA A 278 -12.82 8.09 -2.75
N LEU A 279 -13.97 7.81 -3.30
CA LEU A 279 -15.24 7.95 -2.61
C LEU A 279 -15.77 6.57 -2.27
N LYS A 280 -16.08 6.35 -1.00
CA LYS A 280 -16.61 5.10 -0.49
C LYS A 280 -17.96 5.37 0.19
N ARG A 281 -18.93 4.49 -0.04
CA ARG A 281 -20.22 4.49 0.63
C ARG A 281 -20.41 3.23 1.43
N LEU A 282 -20.63 3.39 2.72
CA LEU A 282 -21.02 2.30 3.61
C LEU A 282 -22.41 1.78 3.25
N LEU A 283 -22.57 0.47 3.28
CA LEU A 283 -23.79 -0.24 2.87
C LEU A 283 -24.21 -1.26 3.93
N GLY A 284 -25.34 -1.90 3.70
CA GLY A 284 -25.83 -2.98 4.55
C GLY A 284 -25.85 -2.61 6.03
N SER A 285 -25.39 -3.54 6.85
CA SER A 285 -25.36 -3.41 8.30
C SER A 285 -24.38 -2.32 8.77
N ALA A 286 -23.27 -2.08 8.06
CA ALA A 286 -22.35 -1.00 8.39
C ALA A 286 -23.02 0.38 8.36
N ALA A 287 -23.81 0.65 7.30
CA ALA A 287 -24.47 1.94 7.10
C ALA A 287 -25.59 2.27 8.11
N HIS A 288 -26.04 1.29 8.89
CA HIS A 288 -27.11 1.43 9.88
C HIS A 288 -26.61 1.44 11.33
N SER A 289 -25.29 1.33 11.52
CA SER A 289 -24.67 1.39 12.83
C SER A 289 -24.90 2.76 13.49
N PRO A 290 -25.22 2.82 14.80
CA PRO A 290 -25.44 4.09 15.50
C PRO A 290 -24.17 4.93 15.66
N ILE A 291 -22.98 4.35 15.47
CA ILE A 291 -21.71 5.10 15.54
C ILE A 291 -21.38 5.85 14.25
N ILE A 292 -22.09 5.56 13.16
CA ILE A 292 -21.86 6.16 11.84
C ILE A 292 -22.49 7.55 11.77
N GLN A 293 -21.68 8.54 11.45
CA GLN A 293 -22.09 9.94 11.29
C GLN A 293 -22.35 10.27 9.80
N THR A 294 -21.55 9.69 8.90
CA THR A 294 -21.74 9.80 7.46
C THR A 294 -21.64 8.43 6.79
N LYS A 295 -22.48 8.19 5.81
CA LYS A 295 -22.44 6.94 5.02
C LYS A 295 -21.50 7.04 3.83
N THR A 296 -21.14 8.25 3.41
CA THR A 296 -20.25 8.47 2.27
C THR A 296 -19.03 9.22 2.76
N GLU A 297 -17.87 8.68 2.46
CA GLU A 297 -16.59 9.21 2.89
C GLU A 297 -15.61 9.25 1.73
N GLY A 298 -14.70 10.22 1.78
CA GLY A 298 -13.61 10.36 0.84
C GLY A 298 -12.28 10.06 1.51
N VAL A 299 -11.35 9.53 0.75
CA VAL A 299 -9.95 9.36 1.16
C VAL A 299 -9.09 9.96 0.06
N CYS A 300 -8.03 10.64 0.43
CA CYS A 300 -7.04 11.18 -0.50
C CYS A 300 -5.64 10.92 0.03
N ASP A 301 -4.77 10.44 -0.82
CA ASP A 301 -3.35 10.23 -0.54
C ASP A 301 -2.50 10.94 -1.58
N VAL A 302 -1.39 11.53 -1.15
CA VAL A 302 -0.38 12.11 -2.04
C VAL A 302 1.00 11.70 -1.56
N SER A 303 1.83 11.22 -2.47
CA SER A 303 3.20 10.84 -2.14
C SER A 303 4.22 11.31 -3.17
N ILE A 304 5.44 11.55 -2.70
CA ILE A 304 6.61 11.85 -3.52
C ILE A 304 7.60 10.71 -3.32
N ASN A 305 8.00 10.09 -4.41
CA ASN A 305 8.78 8.87 -4.41
C ASN A 305 10.01 9.00 -5.29
N TYR A 306 11.07 8.30 -4.86
CA TYR A 306 12.29 8.10 -5.62
C TYR A 306 12.42 6.63 -6.00
N GLN A 307 12.62 6.35 -7.27
CA GLN A 307 12.85 5.00 -7.78
C GLN A 307 14.33 4.85 -8.17
N PHE A 308 14.93 3.73 -7.76
CA PHE A 308 16.35 3.42 -7.95
C PHE A 308 16.62 2.68 -9.25
#